data_56608bc1c6333acbfabe8e09fa01e01b
#
_entry.id   56608bc1c6333acbfabe8e09fa01e01b
#
_cell.length_a   1.000
_cell.length_b   1.000
_cell.length_c   1.000
_cell.angle_alpha   90.00
_cell.angle_beta   90.00
_cell.angle_gamma   90.00
#
_symmetry.space_group_name_H-M   'P 1'
#
loop_
_entity.id
_entity.type
_entity.pdbx_description
1 polymer ?
#
loop_
_entity_poly.entity_id
_entity_poly.type
_entity_poly.pdbx_seq_one_letter_code
_entity_poly.pdbx_strand_id
1 'polypeptide(L)'
;MTASSEHASLQPVVSVIIPTFNRLEYLRPAIESVLSQTLSHWELLIADDGSDMETRAYLTTLESLPRVKVIWLAHTGNPGAVRNAALREATGEYVAFLDSDDVWMPMKLELQIAALRSCVDRRWSYTGYVCIDETGRTRTYPGTRPWIPHRGAILEHLLMQEVEIWTPAVVVERRLLAQVGGFDEKQPVFEDYDLWLRLACHSEIDLIDQPLIGVRSHDQHYCGGGIRMLASRHRSLSKMYRLVTDSRLRRVVGRLRAQCTLDLASLQGNTHRLAAARTLLSGCTLSWRLMDWWAGVLWVSLKLATPRGLHALYRRGRIRHRSVST
;
A
#
# COMPACT_ATOMS: atom_id res chain seq x y z
N MET A 1 -55.25 -8.78 -0.02
CA MET A 1 -54.27 -8.97 -1.09
C MET A 1 -52.96 -8.35 -0.61
N THR A 2 -52.05 -9.19 -0.37
CA THR A 2 -50.78 -9.04 0.36
C THR A 2 -49.79 -8.26 -0.45
N ALA A 3 -49.35 -7.11 0.06
CA ALA A 3 -48.11 -6.45 -0.38
C ALA A 3 -46.93 -7.16 0.31
N SER A 4 -46.62 -8.34 -0.19
CA SER A 4 -45.39 -9.06 0.18
C SER A 4 -44.32 -8.79 -0.84
N SER A 5 -43.13 -8.55 -0.33
CA SER A 5 -41.85 -8.64 -1.02
C SER A 5 -41.55 -7.59 -2.07
N GLU A 6 -40.64 -6.71 -1.72
CA GLU A 6 -39.53 -6.31 -2.59
C GLU A 6 -38.40 -5.68 -1.77
N HIS A 7 -37.99 -6.37 -0.72
CA HIS A 7 -36.65 -6.19 -0.16
C HIS A 7 -35.80 -7.40 -0.57
N ALA A 8 -35.75 -7.71 -1.88
CA ALA A 8 -34.60 -8.41 -2.40
C ALA A 8 -33.41 -7.52 -2.11
N SER A 9 -32.58 -7.87 -1.14
CA SER A 9 -31.33 -7.18 -0.84
C SER A 9 -30.50 -7.24 -2.10
N LEU A 10 -30.55 -6.17 -2.90
CA LEU A 10 -29.67 -6.00 -4.04
C LEU A 10 -28.25 -6.16 -3.50
N GLN A 11 -27.52 -7.16 -3.97
CA GLN A 11 -26.15 -7.38 -3.56
C GLN A 11 -25.36 -6.08 -3.72
N PRO A 12 -24.51 -5.71 -2.77
CA PRO A 12 -23.72 -4.50 -2.89
C PRO A 12 -22.81 -4.57 -4.12
N VAL A 13 -22.68 -3.48 -4.82
CA VAL A 13 -21.72 -3.34 -5.92
C VAL A 13 -20.31 -3.25 -5.38
N VAL A 14 -20.13 -2.54 -4.27
CA VAL A 14 -18.81 -2.29 -3.67
C VAL A 14 -18.84 -2.67 -2.19
N SER A 15 -17.85 -3.46 -1.75
CA SER A 15 -17.51 -3.61 -0.34
C SER A 15 -16.42 -2.61 0.00
N VAL A 16 -16.72 -1.65 0.86
CA VAL A 16 -15.76 -0.67 1.39
C VAL A 16 -15.14 -1.25 2.66
N ILE A 17 -13.81 -1.28 2.74
CA ILE A 17 -13.07 -1.81 3.89
C ILE A 17 -12.32 -0.69 4.58
N ILE A 18 -12.59 -0.49 5.87
CA ILE A 18 -11.85 0.44 6.75
C ILE A 18 -11.17 -0.38 7.86
N PRO A 19 -9.84 -0.54 7.85
CA PRO A 19 -9.12 -1.03 9.02
C PRO A 19 -9.00 0.09 10.05
N THR A 20 -9.21 -0.20 11.33
CA THR A 20 -9.07 0.80 12.39
C THR A 20 -8.41 0.24 13.65
N PHE A 21 -7.65 1.10 14.33
CA PHE A 21 -7.12 0.87 15.66
C PHE A 21 -7.03 2.21 16.39
N ASN A 22 -7.90 2.44 17.39
CA ASN A 22 -8.05 3.74 18.04
C ASN A 22 -8.40 4.85 17.01
N ARG A 23 -7.88 6.06 17.09
CA ARG A 23 -8.04 7.16 16.12
C ARG A 23 -9.47 7.60 15.85
N LEU A 24 -10.35 7.58 16.86
CA LEU A 24 -11.76 7.90 16.72
C LEU A 24 -12.03 9.25 16.05
N GLU A 25 -11.18 10.24 16.31
CA GLU A 25 -11.28 11.60 15.73
C GLU A 25 -11.18 11.60 14.19
N TYR A 26 -10.34 10.73 13.60
CA TYR A 26 -10.19 10.62 12.15
C TYR A 26 -11.14 9.57 11.55
N LEU A 27 -11.45 8.53 12.32
CA LEU A 27 -12.35 7.47 11.89
C LEU A 27 -13.77 7.99 11.58
N ARG A 28 -14.27 8.96 12.38
CA ARG A 28 -15.59 9.56 12.14
C ARG A 28 -15.70 10.23 10.77
N PRO A 29 -14.83 11.17 10.37
CA PRO A 29 -14.83 11.75 9.04
C PRO A 29 -14.63 10.72 7.92
N ALA A 30 -13.79 9.68 8.13
CA ALA A 30 -13.60 8.61 7.17
C ALA A 30 -14.93 7.88 6.89
N ILE A 31 -15.62 7.45 7.92
CA ILE A 31 -16.94 6.78 7.80
C ILE A 31 -17.97 7.70 7.16
N GLU A 32 -18.07 8.95 7.58
CA GLU A 32 -18.97 9.95 7.01
C GLU A 32 -18.74 10.13 5.51
N SER A 33 -17.49 10.08 5.06
CA SER A 33 -17.13 10.19 3.65
C SER A 33 -17.62 8.99 2.81
N VAL A 34 -17.76 7.80 3.42
CA VAL A 34 -18.37 6.64 2.78
C VAL A 34 -19.90 6.78 2.77
N LEU A 35 -20.50 7.17 3.87
CA LEU A 35 -21.95 7.35 3.98
C LEU A 35 -22.49 8.40 3.00
N SER A 36 -21.66 9.38 2.62
CA SER A 36 -22.00 10.46 1.68
C SER A 36 -21.68 10.16 0.21
N GLN A 37 -21.27 8.92 -0.14
CA GLN A 37 -21.02 8.56 -1.54
C GLN A 37 -22.29 8.61 -2.40
N THR A 38 -22.17 9.13 -3.62
CA THR A 38 -23.27 9.21 -4.59
C THR A 38 -23.73 7.85 -5.09
N LEU A 39 -22.83 6.87 -5.18
CA LEU A 39 -23.18 5.47 -5.41
C LEU A 39 -23.87 4.92 -4.16
N SER A 40 -25.10 4.44 -4.29
CA SER A 40 -25.91 3.98 -3.14
C SER A 40 -25.78 2.47 -2.80
N HIS A 41 -25.26 1.66 -3.73
CA HIS A 41 -25.18 0.20 -3.59
C HIS A 41 -23.81 -0.26 -3.10
N TRP A 42 -23.48 0.05 -1.86
CA TRP A 42 -22.27 -0.39 -1.17
C TRP A 42 -22.61 -1.02 0.19
N GLU A 43 -21.70 -1.81 0.70
CA GLU A 43 -21.58 -2.21 2.11
C GLU A 43 -20.29 -1.66 2.71
N LEU A 44 -20.29 -1.36 4.01
CA LEU A 44 -19.14 -0.88 4.76
C LEU A 44 -18.72 -1.92 5.79
N LEU A 45 -17.50 -2.41 5.67
CA LEU A 45 -16.87 -3.37 6.55
C LEU A 45 -15.77 -2.67 7.35
N ILE A 46 -16.00 -2.45 8.64
CA ILE A 46 -15.05 -1.80 9.54
C ILE A 46 -14.36 -2.90 10.35
N ALA A 47 -13.06 -3.12 10.12
CA ALA A 47 -12.29 -4.10 10.87
C ALA A 47 -11.54 -3.42 12.01
N ASP A 48 -12.01 -3.63 13.24
CA ASP A 48 -11.41 -3.09 14.46
C ASP A 48 -10.30 -4.02 14.98
N ASP A 49 -9.08 -3.54 14.97
CA ASP A 49 -7.88 -4.27 15.44
C ASP A 49 -7.68 -4.18 16.96
N GLY A 50 -8.76 -4.27 17.73
CA GLY A 50 -8.71 -4.27 19.20
C GLY A 50 -8.57 -2.87 19.80
N SER A 51 -9.36 -1.92 19.33
CA SER A 51 -9.39 -0.54 19.81
C SER A 51 -9.84 -0.40 21.27
N ASP A 52 -9.65 0.78 21.81
CA ASP A 52 -10.11 1.20 23.15
C ASP A 52 -11.64 1.23 23.27
N MET A 53 -12.11 1.41 24.51
CA MET A 53 -13.54 1.39 24.84
C MET A 53 -14.32 2.51 24.14
N GLU A 54 -13.71 3.69 23.96
CA GLU A 54 -14.39 4.83 23.34
C GLU A 54 -14.63 4.58 21.84
N THR A 55 -13.61 4.13 21.13
CA THR A 55 -13.71 3.74 19.72
C THR A 55 -14.72 2.62 19.53
N ARG A 56 -14.67 1.58 20.37
CA ARG A 56 -15.59 0.43 20.29
C ARG A 56 -17.03 0.84 20.60
N ALA A 57 -17.27 1.71 21.58
CA ALA A 57 -18.60 2.22 21.87
C ALA A 57 -19.21 2.96 20.65
N TYR A 58 -18.41 3.77 19.97
CA TYR A 58 -18.84 4.42 18.73
C TYR A 58 -19.14 3.39 17.62
N LEU A 59 -18.25 2.44 17.38
CA LEU A 59 -18.45 1.41 16.35
C LEU A 59 -19.70 0.58 16.59
N THR A 60 -19.99 0.24 17.86
CA THR A 60 -21.22 -0.49 18.22
C THR A 60 -22.50 0.29 17.81
N THR A 61 -22.49 1.62 17.86
CA THR A 61 -23.65 2.42 17.41
C THR A 61 -23.91 2.27 15.91
N LEU A 62 -22.86 2.00 15.13
CA LEU A 62 -22.95 1.85 13.67
C LEU A 62 -23.52 0.51 13.23
N GLU A 63 -23.48 -0.52 14.09
CA GLU A 63 -24.04 -1.86 13.77
C GLU A 63 -25.58 -1.83 13.58
N SER A 64 -26.24 -0.75 14.01
CA SER A 64 -27.65 -0.53 13.73
C SER A 64 -27.93 -0.13 12.27
N LEU A 65 -26.91 0.28 11.51
CA LEU A 65 -27.05 0.67 10.12
C LEU A 65 -27.01 -0.57 9.20
N PRO A 66 -28.04 -0.80 8.36
CA PRO A 66 -28.24 -2.08 7.66
C PRO A 66 -27.13 -2.43 6.64
N ARG A 67 -26.27 -1.48 6.26
CA ARG A 67 -25.17 -1.67 5.32
C ARG A 67 -23.79 -1.61 5.97
N VAL A 68 -23.72 -1.53 7.29
CA VAL A 68 -22.48 -1.42 8.05
C VAL A 68 -22.31 -2.68 8.89
N LYS A 69 -21.13 -3.28 8.80
CA LYS A 69 -20.72 -4.42 9.61
C LYS A 69 -19.39 -4.11 10.30
N VAL A 70 -19.32 -4.31 11.60
CA VAL A 70 -18.08 -4.23 12.36
C VAL A 70 -17.52 -5.64 12.56
N ILE A 71 -16.23 -5.78 12.31
CA ILE A 71 -15.48 -7.03 12.46
C ILE A 71 -14.50 -6.82 13.62
N TRP A 72 -14.82 -7.43 14.75
CA TRP A 72 -14.06 -7.30 15.98
C TRP A 72 -12.86 -8.27 15.99
N LEU A 73 -11.64 -7.74 16.04
CA LEU A 73 -10.41 -8.53 16.03
C LEU A 73 -9.64 -8.36 17.34
N ALA A 74 -8.80 -9.34 17.65
CA ALA A 74 -7.72 -9.16 18.61
C ALA A 74 -6.61 -8.33 17.95
N HIS A 75 -5.96 -7.46 18.73
CA HIS A 75 -4.92 -6.56 18.20
C HIS A 75 -3.77 -7.33 17.55
N THR A 76 -3.54 -7.06 16.27
CA THR A 76 -2.48 -7.69 15.48
C THR A 76 -1.36 -6.71 15.12
N GLY A 77 -1.66 -5.42 15.04
CA GLY A 77 -0.75 -4.38 14.56
C GLY A 77 -0.34 -4.57 13.09
N ASN A 78 -1.13 -5.33 12.31
CA ASN A 78 -0.84 -5.66 10.91
C ASN A 78 -2.01 -5.22 10.01
N PRO A 79 -1.90 -4.06 9.33
CA PRO A 79 -2.98 -3.55 8.49
C PRO A 79 -3.41 -4.51 7.37
N GLY A 80 -2.47 -5.27 6.80
CA GLY A 80 -2.78 -6.27 5.77
C GLY A 80 -3.65 -7.41 6.31
N ALA A 81 -3.36 -7.92 7.53
CA ALA A 81 -4.17 -8.95 8.17
C ALA A 81 -5.57 -8.43 8.52
N VAL A 82 -5.65 -7.19 9.01
CA VAL A 82 -6.92 -6.52 9.35
C VAL A 82 -7.78 -6.33 8.09
N ARG A 83 -7.21 -5.83 6.99
CA ARG A 83 -7.92 -5.71 5.71
C ARG A 83 -8.34 -7.07 5.15
N ASN A 84 -7.52 -8.12 5.28
CA ASN A 84 -7.88 -9.46 4.86
C ASN A 84 -9.04 -10.06 5.67
N ALA A 85 -9.13 -9.75 6.98
CA ALA A 85 -10.27 -10.18 7.78
C ALA A 85 -11.58 -9.61 7.23
N ALA A 86 -11.62 -8.32 6.89
CA ALA A 86 -12.78 -7.71 6.26
C ALA A 86 -13.01 -8.24 4.83
N LEU A 87 -11.94 -8.47 4.06
CA LEU A 87 -12.04 -8.99 2.69
C LEU A 87 -12.71 -10.37 2.63
N ARG A 88 -12.56 -11.22 3.66
CA ARG A 88 -13.25 -12.51 3.76
C ARG A 88 -14.78 -12.38 3.91
N GLU A 89 -15.24 -11.26 4.45
CA GLU A 89 -16.64 -10.94 4.65
C GLU A 89 -17.26 -10.13 3.50
N ALA A 90 -16.43 -9.66 2.56
CA ALA A 90 -16.85 -8.83 1.44
C ALA A 90 -17.71 -9.61 0.45
N THR A 91 -18.89 -9.06 0.11
CA THR A 91 -19.86 -9.66 -0.81
C THR A 91 -19.97 -8.89 -2.13
N GLY A 92 -19.54 -7.64 -2.19
CA GLY A 92 -19.57 -6.79 -3.36
C GLY A 92 -18.79 -7.34 -4.56
N GLU A 93 -19.19 -6.93 -5.75
CA GLU A 93 -18.46 -7.22 -6.99
C GLU A 93 -17.04 -6.62 -6.97
N TYR A 94 -16.94 -5.42 -6.42
CA TYR A 94 -15.70 -4.68 -6.24
C TYR A 94 -15.39 -4.50 -4.75
N VAL A 95 -14.12 -4.26 -4.45
CA VAL A 95 -13.63 -3.90 -3.13
C VAL A 95 -12.91 -2.57 -3.22
N ALA A 96 -13.19 -1.68 -2.29
CA ALA A 96 -12.51 -0.41 -2.12
C ALA A 96 -11.92 -0.33 -0.70
N PHE A 97 -10.75 0.27 -0.58
CA PHE A 97 -10.07 0.43 0.71
C PHE A 97 -10.07 1.90 1.11
N LEU A 98 -10.31 2.18 2.38
CA LEU A 98 -10.17 3.52 2.96
C LEU A 98 -9.42 3.40 4.29
N ASP A 99 -8.33 4.13 4.42
CA ASP A 99 -7.61 4.20 5.69
C ASP A 99 -8.39 5.05 6.70
N SER A 100 -8.32 4.71 7.98
CA SER A 100 -9.15 5.32 9.03
C SER A 100 -8.85 6.79 9.30
N ASP A 101 -7.81 7.35 8.71
CA ASP A 101 -7.36 8.74 8.82
C ASP A 101 -7.58 9.57 7.54
N ASP A 102 -8.03 8.95 6.45
CA ASP A 102 -8.27 9.58 5.16
C ASP A 102 -9.77 9.82 4.89
N VAL A 103 -10.07 10.55 3.84
CA VAL A 103 -11.46 10.81 3.42
C VAL A 103 -11.64 10.68 1.91
N TRP A 104 -12.87 10.36 1.49
CA TRP A 104 -13.24 10.29 0.08
C TRP A 104 -14.08 11.49 -0.35
N MET A 105 -13.95 11.88 -1.63
CA MET A 105 -14.87 12.80 -2.25
C MET A 105 -16.16 12.06 -2.68
N PRO A 106 -17.33 12.74 -2.69
CA PRO A 106 -18.63 12.07 -2.85
C PRO A 106 -18.79 11.21 -4.12
N MET A 107 -18.18 11.61 -5.22
CA MET A 107 -18.33 10.91 -6.52
C MET A 107 -17.32 9.79 -6.76
N LYS A 108 -16.46 9.47 -5.79
CA LYS A 108 -15.34 8.53 -6.00
C LYS A 108 -15.80 7.16 -6.47
N LEU A 109 -16.69 6.52 -5.72
CA LEU A 109 -17.15 5.17 -6.06
C LEU A 109 -17.91 5.14 -7.39
N GLU A 110 -18.77 6.10 -7.63
CA GLU A 110 -19.57 6.20 -8.87
C GLU A 110 -18.66 6.26 -10.10
N LEU A 111 -17.68 7.17 -10.10
CA LEU A 111 -16.77 7.35 -11.24
C LEU A 111 -15.87 6.14 -11.46
N GLN A 112 -15.33 5.52 -10.41
CA GLN A 112 -14.48 4.35 -10.56
C GLN A 112 -15.27 3.12 -11.03
N ILE A 113 -16.47 2.89 -10.52
CA ILE A 113 -17.30 1.76 -10.96
C ILE A 113 -17.76 1.95 -12.41
N ALA A 114 -18.15 3.17 -12.81
CA ALA A 114 -18.48 3.47 -14.20
C ALA A 114 -17.30 3.18 -15.14
N ALA A 115 -16.09 3.60 -14.77
CA ALA A 115 -14.88 3.35 -15.55
C ALA A 115 -14.56 1.86 -15.67
N LEU A 116 -14.58 1.10 -14.56
CA LEU A 116 -14.30 -0.34 -14.55
C LEU A 116 -15.32 -1.13 -15.36
N ARG A 117 -16.59 -0.73 -15.35
CA ARG A 117 -17.64 -1.37 -16.15
C ARG A 117 -17.54 -1.04 -17.65
N SER A 118 -16.87 0.05 -18.00
CA SER A 118 -16.68 0.44 -19.40
C SER A 118 -15.55 -0.32 -20.10
N CYS A 119 -14.65 -1.00 -19.36
CA CYS A 119 -13.50 -1.70 -19.93
C CYS A 119 -13.21 -3.00 -19.17
N VAL A 120 -13.58 -4.13 -19.78
CA VAL A 120 -13.45 -5.48 -19.17
C VAL A 120 -12.00 -5.92 -18.91
N ASP A 121 -11.02 -5.34 -19.60
CA ASP A 121 -9.61 -5.67 -19.44
C ASP A 121 -8.98 -4.99 -18.21
N ARG A 122 -9.66 -3.97 -17.66
CA ARG A 122 -9.23 -3.21 -16.49
C ARG A 122 -10.06 -3.59 -15.28
N ARG A 123 -9.47 -4.40 -14.42
CA ARG A 123 -10.16 -4.99 -13.27
C ARG A 123 -9.86 -4.27 -11.96
N TRP A 124 -9.09 -3.19 -12.02
CA TRP A 124 -8.82 -2.29 -10.90
C TRP A 124 -8.56 -0.88 -11.39
N SER A 125 -8.77 0.09 -10.52
CA SER A 125 -8.61 1.51 -10.83
C SER A 125 -8.08 2.28 -9.64
N TYR A 126 -7.52 3.47 -9.90
CA TYR A 126 -7.13 4.41 -8.87
C TYR A 126 -7.48 5.84 -9.28
N THR A 127 -7.41 6.75 -8.31
CA THR A 127 -7.71 8.17 -8.48
C THR A 127 -6.52 9.03 -8.06
N GLY A 128 -6.55 10.32 -8.43
CA GLY A 128 -5.70 11.33 -7.83
C GLY A 128 -6.07 11.59 -6.37
N TYR A 129 -5.23 12.39 -5.71
CA TYR A 129 -5.38 12.76 -4.30
C TYR A 129 -5.05 14.23 -4.05
N VAL A 130 -5.52 14.75 -2.92
CA VAL A 130 -5.05 15.98 -2.29
C VAL A 130 -4.53 15.65 -0.90
N CYS A 131 -3.49 16.35 -0.46
CA CYS A 131 -3.09 16.28 0.96
C CYS A 131 -4.01 17.17 1.78
N ILE A 132 -4.43 16.68 2.95
CA ILE A 132 -5.21 17.44 3.93
C ILE A 132 -4.48 17.48 5.27
N ASP A 133 -4.71 18.54 6.04
CA ASP A 133 -4.20 18.64 7.40
C ASP A 133 -5.12 17.89 8.41
N GLU A 134 -4.76 17.93 9.69
CA GLU A 134 -5.53 17.30 10.77
C GLU A 134 -6.99 17.77 10.80
N THR A 135 -7.26 19.01 10.38
CA THR A 135 -8.61 19.59 10.33
C THR A 135 -9.39 19.25 9.06
N GLY A 136 -8.78 18.52 8.09
CA GLY A 136 -9.37 18.18 6.81
C GLY A 136 -9.25 19.28 5.74
N ARG A 137 -8.46 20.34 5.96
CA ARG A 137 -8.24 21.40 4.97
C ARG A 137 -7.12 21.01 4.03
N THR A 138 -7.32 21.24 2.72
CA THR A 138 -6.30 20.99 1.70
C THR A 138 -5.01 21.78 1.99
N ARG A 139 -3.87 21.09 1.91
CA ARG A 139 -2.53 21.65 2.11
C ARG A 139 -1.58 21.18 1.01
N THR A 140 -0.66 22.07 0.64
CA THR A 140 0.49 21.71 -0.20
C THR A 140 1.72 21.64 0.71
N TYR A 141 2.41 20.49 0.71
CA TYR A 141 3.62 20.31 1.50
C TYR A 141 4.87 20.52 0.64
N PRO A 142 5.89 21.22 1.16
CA PRO A 142 7.17 21.39 0.45
C PRO A 142 7.77 20.02 0.10
N GLY A 143 8.18 19.85 -1.15
CA GLY A 143 8.81 18.60 -1.61
C GLY A 143 7.83 17.50 -2.05
N THR A 144 6.52 17.75 -2.04
CA THR A 144 5.54 16.86 -2.66
C THR A 144 5.89 16.71 -4.14
N ARG A 145 6.09 15.48 -4.60
CA ARG A 145 6.32 15.20 -6.02
C ARG A 145 5.05 15.51 -6.81
N PRO A 146 5.17 16.03 -8.04
CA PRO A 146 4.02 16.12 -8.93
C PRO A 146 3.40 14.73 -9.10
N TRP A 147 2.08 14.65 -8.95
CA TRP A 147 1.38 13.42 -9.26
C TRP A 147 1.45 13.16 -10.77
N ILE A 148 2.00 12.01 -11.14
CA ILE A 148 2.15 11.61 -12.55
C ILE A 148 1.18 10.45 -12.78
N PRO A 149 0.05 10.71 -13.49
CA PRO A 149 -0.96 9.69 -13.73
C PRO A 149 -0.49 8.68 -14.78
N HIS A 150 -0.77 7.38 -14.54
CA HIS A 150 -0.51 6.29 -15.46
C HIS A 150 -1.74 5.40 -15.61
N ARG A 151 -2.06 5.01 -16.84
CA ARG A 151 -3.16 4.10 -17.18
C ARG A 151 -2.63 2.92 -18.01
N GLY A 152 -3.25 1.75 -17.90
CA GLY A 152 -2.87 0.57 -18.68
C GLY A 152 -1.87 -0.31 -17.98
N ALA A 153 -0.83 -0.77 -18.68
CA ALA A 153 0.20 -1.66 -18.15
C ALA A 153 1.15 -0.91 -17.21
N ILE A 154 0.90 -0.99 -15.91
CA ILE A 154 1.57 -0.15 -14.90
C ILE A 154 2.75 -0.85 -14.18
N LEU A 155 2.96 -2.14 -14.40
CA LEU A 155 3.92 -2.94 -13.62
C LEU A 155 5.34 -2.34 -13.62
N GLU A 156 5.84 -1.90 -14.77
CA GLU A 156 7.19 -1.32 -14.86
C GLU A 156 7.30 0.00 -14.09
N HIS A 157 6.29 0.87 -14.19
CA HIS A 157 6.21 2.14 -13.45
C HIS A 157 6.17 1.92 -11.93
N LEU A 158 5.42 0.91 -11.45
CA LEU A 158 5.41 0.53 -10.04
C LEU A 158 6.78 0.01 -9.58
N LEU A 159 7.43 -0.86 -10.36
CA LEU A 159 8.75 -1.38 -10.04
C LEU A 159 9.80 -0.27 -9.94
N MET A 160 9.74 0.71 -10.84
CA MET A 160 10.63 1.87 -10.87
C MET A 160 10.24 2.96 -9.86
N GLN A 161 9.12 2.82 -9.16
CA GLN A 161 8.55 3.83 -8.23
C GLN A 161 8.31 5.19 -8.91
N GLU A 162 7.85 5.15 -10.16
CA GLU A 162 7.50 6.33 -10.95
C GLU A 162 6.05 6.76 -10.72
N VAL A 163 5.20 5.84 -10.21
CA VAL A 163 3.81 6.08 -9.85
C VAL A 163 3.61 5.80 -8.37
N GLU A 164 2.84 6.65 -7.72
CA GLU A 164 2.41 6.51 -6.33
C GLU A 164 0.91 6.23 -6.31
N ILE A 165 0.53 5.12 -5.68
CA ILE A 165 -0.87 4.69 -5.54
C ILE A 165 -1.17 4.53 -4.06
N TRP A 166 -1.95 5.44 -3.53
CA TRP A 166 -2.43 5.38 -2.15
C TRP A 166 -3.53 4.33 -1.99
N THR A 167 -3.51 3.61 -0.90
CA THR A 167 -4.52 2.57 -0.60
C THR A 167 -5.95 3.10 -0.73
N PRO A 168 -6.30 4.29 -0.19
CA PRO A 168 -7.66 4.84 -0.32
C PRO A 168 -8.07 5.23 -1.74
N ALA A 169 -7.12 5.35 -2.67
CA ALA A 169 -7.43 5.65 -4.07
C ALA A 169 -7.99 4.45 -4.86
N VAL A 170 -7.77 3.23 -4.38
CA VAL A 170 -7.95 2.00 -5.17
C VAL A 170 -9.34 1.40 -5.05
N VAL A 171 -9.86 0.93 -6.19
CA VAL A 171 -11.00 0.00 -6.30
C VAL A 171 -10.56 -1.18 -7.14
N VAL A 172 -10.87 -2.40 -6.70
CA VAL A 172 -10.42 -3.65 -7.34
C VAL A 172 -11.61 -4.60 -7.48
N GLU A 173 -11.72 -5.31 -8.59
CA GLU A 173 -12.63 -6.44 -8.72
C GLU A 173 -12.29 -7.52 -7.68
N ARG A 174 -13.29 -7.94 -6.90
CA ARG A 174 -13.09 -8.90 -5.80
C ARG A 174 -12.51 -10.23 -6.28
N ARG A 175 -12.87 -10.67 -7.49
CA ARG A 175 -12.31 -11.90 -8.10
C ARG A 175 -10.81 -11.76 -8.39
N LEU A 176 -10.34 -10.57 -8.77
CA LEU A 176 -8.92 -10.32 -8.98
C LEU A 176 -8.15 -10.35 -7.65
N LEU A 177 -8.71 -9.77 -6.57
CA LEU A 177 -8.13 -9.89 -5.23
C LEU A 177 -8.03 -11.34 -4.77
N ALA A 178 -9.06 -12.14 -4.99
CA ALA A 178 -9.04 -13.57 -4.66
C ALA A 178 -7.97 -14.33 -5.49
N GLN A 179 -7.84 -14.01 -6.77
CA GLN A 179 -6.83 -14.61 -7.67
C GLN A 179 -5.40 -14.36 -7.19
N VAL A 180 -5.10 -13.16 -6.70
CA VAL A 180 -3.76 -12.81 -6.21
C VAL A 180 -3.54 -13.11 -4.72
N GLY A 181 -4.59 -13.52 -3.99
CA GLY A 181 -4.53 -13.96 -2.59
C GLY A 181 -4.57 -12.83 -1.56
N GLY A 182 -5.13 -11.65 -1.88
CA GLY A 182 -5.26 -10.53 -0.95
C GLY A 182 -3.93 -9.92 -0.52
N PHE A 183 -3.89 -9.32 0.67
CA PHE A 183 -2.66 -8.77 1.26
C PHE A 183 -1.75 -9.86 1.81
N ASP A 184 -0.43 -9.70 1.71
CA ASP A 184 0.53 -10.61 2.37
C ASP A 184 0.66 -10.25 3.86
N GLU A 185 0.04 -11.03 4.73
CA GLU A 185 0.07 -10.84 6.18
C GLU A 185 1.48 -10.96 6.81
N LYS A 186 2.44 -11.49 6.06
CA LYS A 186 3.86 -11.51 6.47
C LYS A 186 4.60 -10.23 6.10
N GLN A 187 3.92 -9.26 5.49
CA GLN A 187 4.45 -7.98 5.08
C GLN A 187 4.09 -6.93 6.15
N PRO A 188 5.04 -6.50 7.01
CA PRO A 188 4.73 -5.60 8.12
C PRO A 188 4.54 -4.14 7.69
N VAL A 189 4.99 -3.78 6.49
CA VAL A 189 4.86 -2.47 5.84
C VAL A 189 4.95 -2.69 4.33
N PHE A 190 4.47 -1.74 3.50
CA PHE A 190 4.44 -1.90 2.04
C PHE A 190 3.58 -3.07 1.58
N GLU A 191 2.59 -3.47 2.37
CA GLU A 191 1.64 -4.53 2.04
C GLU A 191 0.77 -4.17 0.84
N ASP A 192 0.47 -2.88 0.68
CA ASP A 192 -0.24 -2.28 -0.43
C ASP A 192 0.60 -2.32 -1.73
N TYR A 193 1.83 -1.83 -1.68
CA TYR A 193 2.75 -1.89 -2.81
C TYR A 193 2.96 -3.34 -3.31
N ASP A 194 3.10 -4.32 -2.40
CA ASP A 194 3.18 -5.73 -2.74
C ASP A 194 1.91 -6.21 -3.48
N LEU A 195 0.74 -5.77 -3.02
CA LEU A 195 -0.53 -6.12 -3.64
C LEU A 195 -0.64 -5.48 -5.03
N TRP A 196 -0.30 -4.19 -5.18
CA TRP A 196 -0.37 -3.50 -6.49
C TRP A 196 0.54 -4.15 -7.53
N LEU A 197 1.74 -4.57 -7.17
CA LEU A 197 2.62 -5.31 -8.06
C LEU A 197 1.98 -6.62 -8.54
N ARG A 198 1.32 -7.37 -7.64
CA ARG A 198 0.66 -8.63 -7.99
C ARG A 198 -0.58 -8.40 -8.86
N LEU A 199 -1.38 -7.39 -8.59
CA LEU A 199 -2.53 -7.01 -9.42
C LEU A 199 -2.06 -6.62 -10.84
N ALA A 200 -1.01 -5.80 -10.94
CA ALA A 200 -0.45 -5.35 -12.22
C ALA A 200 0.14 -6.47 -13.09
N CYS A 201 0.42 -7.65 -12.51
CA CYS A 201 0.78 -8.85 -13.30
C CYS A 201 -0.42 -9.51 -13.98
N HIS A 202 -1.64 -9.20 -13.56
CA HIS A 202 -2.85 -9.91 -14.00
C HIS A 202 -3.86 -9.03 -14.72
N SER A 203 -3.76 -7.70 -14.61
CA SER A 203 -4.69 -6.77 -15.22
C SER A 203 -4.05 -5.41 -15.41
N GLU A 204 -4.41 -4.73 -16.47
CA GLU A 204 -4.17 -3.30 -16.60
C GLU A 204 -4.96 -2.52 -15.56
N ILE A 205 -4.48 -1.31 -15.23
CA ILE A 205 -5.15 -0.40 -14.31
C ILE A 205 -5.90 0.69 -15.07
N ASP A 206 -7.08 1.07 -14.56
CA ASP A 206 -7.74 2.29 -15.01
C ASP A 206 -7.41 3.47 -14.09
N LEU A 207 -7.57 4.66 -14.60
CA LEU A 207 -7.27 5.92 -13.93
C LEU A 207 -8.44 6.88 -14.03
N ILE A 208 -8.90 7.38 -12.91
CA ILE A 208 -9.74 8.57 -12.83
C ILE A 208 -8.82 9.74 -12.48
N ASP A 209 -8.49 10.55 -13.51
CA ASP A 209 -7.59 11.71 -13.38
C ASP A 209 -8.28 12.89 -12.66
N GLN A 210 -8.71 12.63 -11.44
CA GLN A 210 -9.34 13.59 -10.53
C GLN A 210 -8.89 13.30 -9.09
N PRO A 211 -8.71 14.33 -8.25
CA PRO A 211 -8.35 14.17 -6.83
C PRO A 211 -9.60 13.78 -6.02
N LEU A 212 -9.88 12.48 -5.93
CA LEU A 212 -11.09 11.96 -5.27
C LEU A 212 -10.85 11.42 -3.86
N ILE A 213 -9.64 11.58 -3.33
CA ILE A 213 -9.31 11.27 -1.94
C ILE A 213 -8.56 12.43 -1.30
N GLY A 214 -8.77 12.60 0.01
CA GLY A 214 -7.98 13.46 0.88
C GLY A 214 -7.08 12.60 1.76
N VAL A 215 -5.76 12.64 1.51
CA VAL A 215 -4.74 11.94 2.30
C VAL A 215 -4.32 12.85 3.44
N ARG A 216 -4.51 12.39 4.69
CA ARG A 216 -4.23 13.19 5.89
C ARG A 216 -2.78 13.09 6.28
N SER A 217 -2.15 14.25 6.49
CA SER A 217 -0.82 14.35 7.07
C SER A 217 -0.93 14.70 8.56
N HIS A 218 -0.40 13.85 9.41
CA HIS A 218 -0.31 14.05 10.85
C HIS A 218 0.97 13.41 11.41
N ASP A 219 1.37 13.79 12.62
CA ASP A 219 2.63 13.35 13.25
C ASP A 219 2.70 11.83 13.48
N GLN A 220 1.56 11.16 13.54
CA GLN A 220 1.46 9.71 13.70
C GLN A 220 1.47 8.94 12.36
N HIS A 221 1.71 9.62 11.25
CA HIS A 221 1.76 8.95 9.94
C HIS A 221 2.92 7.94 9.92
N TYR A 222 2.58 6.66 9.75
CA TYR A 222 3.56 5.58 9.82
C TYR A 222 4.43 5.54 8.55
N CYS A 223 5.47 6.33 8.53
CA CYS A 223 6.54 6.18 7.55
C CYS A 223 7.54 5.16 8.06
N GLY A 224 7.27 3.89 7.89
CA GLY A 224 8.16 2.78 8.25
C GLY A 224 9.48 2.83 7.49
N GLY A 225 10.33 3.84 7.79
CA GLY A 225 11.62 4.03 7.13
C GLY A 225 12.66 2.97 7.47
N GLY A 226 13.73 2.95 6.71
CA GLY A 226 14.92 2.17 7.03
C GLY A 226 14.82 0.68 6.72
N ILE A 227 15.32 -0.15 7.65
CA ILE A 227 15.48 -1.61 7.46
C ILE A 227 14.16 -2.32 7.17
N ARG A 228 13.07 -1.98 7.87
CA ARG A 228 11.76 -2.64 7.70
C ARG A 228 11.21 -2.43 6.29
N MET A 229 11.26 -1.20 5.79
CA MET A 229 10.81 -0.85 4.44
C MET A 229 11.62 -1.59 3.36
N LEU A 230 12.95 -1.59 3.47
CA LEU A 230 13.82 -2.31 2.52
C LEU A 230 13.62 -3.83 2.58
N ALA A 231 13.42 -4.41 3.76
CA ALA A 231 13.13 -5.82 3.91
C ALA A 231 11.79 -6.19 3.25
N SER A 232 10.76 -5.37 3.43
CA SER A 232 9.46 -5.54 2.78
C SER A 232 9.57 -5.41 1.25
N ARG A 233 10.24 -4.37 0.77
CA ARG A 233 10.49 -4.19 -0.68
C ARG A 233 11.27 -5.37 -1.27
N HIS A 234 12.31 -5.85 -0.59
CA HIS A 234 13.08 -7.02 -1.02
C HIS A 234 12.20 -8.28 -1.12
N ARG A 235 11.28 -8.47 -0.16
CA ARG A 235 10.30 -9.57 -0.18
C ARG A 235 9.39 -9.46 -1.41
N SER A 236 8.81 -8.28 -1.67
CA SER A 236 7.95 -8.03 -2.84
C SER A 236 8.69 -8.28 -4.15
N LEU A 237 9.91 -7.73 -4.31
CA LEU A 237 10.74 -7.96 -5.49
C LEU A 237 11.11 -9.45 -5.66
N SER A 238 11.29 -10.20 -4.57
CA SER A 238 11.56 -11.64 -4.61
C SER A 238 10.35 -12.45 -5.09
N LYS A 239 9.12 -12.05 -4.74
CA LYS A 239 7.89 -12.62 -5.31
C LYS A 239 7.77 -12.28 -6.79
N MET A 240 7.98 -11.01 -7.16
CA MET A 240 7.90 -10.56 -8.55
C MET A 240 8.88 -11.29 -9.46
N TYR A 241 10.10 -11.55 -8.99
CA TYR A 241 11.09 -12.31 -9.75
C TYR A 241 10.64 -13.73 -10.13
N ARG A 242 9.72 -14.33 -9.33
CA ARG A 242 9.13 -15.65 -9.60
C ARG A 242 7.89 -15.55 -10.49
N LEU A 243 7.09 -14.49 -10.33
CA LEU A 243 5.81 -14.29 -11.01
C LEU A 243 5.98 -13.77 -12.44
N VAL A 244 6.96 -12.87 -12.66
CA VAL A 244 7.17 -12.25 -13.97
C VAL A 244 7.77 -13.26 -14.94
N THR A 245 7.07 -13.52 -16.04
CA THR A 245 7.49 -14.44 -17.11
C THR A 245 8.29 -13.75 -18.21
N ASP A 246 7.98 -12.45 -18.46
CA ASP A 246 8.71 -11.66 -19.45
C ASP A 246 10.20 -11.51 -19.09
N SER A 247 11.09 -11.86 -20.03
CA SER A 247 12.53 -11.92 -19.78
C SER A 247 13.17 -10.54 -19.56
N ARG A 248 12.61 -9.46 -20.16
CA ARG A 248 13.10 -8.09 -19.99
C ARG A 248 12.71 -7.59 -18.58
N LEU A 249 11.43 -7.70 -18.22
CA LEU A 249 10.94 -7.31 -16.90
C LEU A 249 11.61 -8.14 -15.78
N ARG A 250 11.81 -9.45 -15.99
CA ARG A 250 12.50 -10.30 -15.03
C ARG A 250 13.94 -9.84 -14.77
N ARG A 251 14.64 -9.35 -15.80
CA ARG A 251 15.97 -8.74 -15.64
C ARG A 251 15.90 -7.44 -14.83
N VAL A 252 14.90 -6.59 -15.07
CA VAL A 252 14.67 -5.36 -14.30
C VAL A 252 14.44 -5.71 -12.83
N VAL A 253 13.51 -6.62 -12.53
CA VAL A 253 13.24 -7.08 -11.16
C VAL A 253 14.49 -7.66 -10.51
N GLY A 254 15.29 -8.45 -11.25
CA GLY A 254 16.54 -9.01 -10.75
C GLY A 254 17.55 -7.94 -10.33
N ARG A 255 17.72 -6.87 -11.13
CA ARG A 255 18.58 -5.72 -10.78
C ARG A 255 18.07 -4.95 -9.57
N LEU A 256 16.78 -4.62 -9.54
CA LEU A 256 16.16 -3.91 -8.41
C LEU A 256 16.29 -4.71 -7.11
N ARG A 257 16.10 -6.04 -7.18
CA ARG A 257 16.27 -6.91 -6.02
C ARG A 257 17.71 -6.97 -5.56
N ALA A 258 18.67 -7.06 -6.48
CA ALA A 258 20.10 -7.03 -6.15
C ALA A 258 20.46 -5.72 -5.45
N GLN A 259 20.05 -4.57 -5.98
CA GLN A 259 20.28 -3.28 -5.37
C GLN A 259 19.64 -3.21 -3.97
N CYS A 260 18.38 -3.62 -3.83
CA CYS A 260 17.68 -3.63 -2.55
C CYS A 260 18.37 -4.54 -1.51
N THR A 261 18.96 -5.67 -1.95
CA THR A 261 19.76 -6.54 -1.07
C THR A 261 21.01 -5.83 -0.55
N LEU A 262 21.73 -5.10 -1.41
CA LEU A 262 22.90 -4.34 -1.01
C LEU A 262 22.55 -3.21 -0.03
N ASP A 263 21.48 -2.48 -0.30
CA ASP A 263 21.02 -1.40 0.55
C ASP A 263 20.60 -1.92 1.93
N LEU A 264 19.85 -3.02 1.96
CA LEU A 264 19.43 -3.69 3.20
C LEU A 264 20.62 -4.18 4.00
N ALA A 265 21.56 -4.89 3.36
CA ALA A 265 22.78 -5.37 4.02
C ALA A 265 23.64 -4.20 4.54
N SER A 266 23.75 -3.11 3.77
CA SER A 266 24.46 -1.90 4.18
C SER A 266 23.86 -1.24 5.43
N LEU A 267 22.53 -1.16 5.53
CA LEU A 267 21.84 -0.63 6.72
C LEU A 267 21.96 -1.58 7.91
N GLN A 268 21.75 -2.88 7.71
CA GLN A 268 21.91 -3.90 8.75
C GLN A 268 23.34 -3.91 9.30
N GLY A 269 24.35 -3.67 8.46
CA GLY A 269 25.75 -3.64 8.86
C GLY A 269 26.09 -2.59 9.92
N ASN A 270 25.27 -1.53 10.02
CA ASN A 270 25.43 -0.52 11.04
C ASN A 270 25.05 -1.00 12.45
N THR A 271 24.18 -2.01 12.55
CA THR A 271 23.61 -2.53 13.82
C THR A 271 23.90 -4.01 14.04
N HIS A 272 23.77 -4.83 12.99
CA HIS A 272 23.81 -6.31 13.08
C HIS A 272 24.62 -6.92 11.93
N ARG A 273 25.96 -7.02 12.10
CA ARG A 273 26.89 -7.52 11.06
C ARG A 273 26.55 -8.92 10.53
N LEU A 274 26.13 -9.84 11.43
CA LEU A 274 25.73 -11.22 11.03
C LEU A 274 24.48 -11.24 10.14
N ALA A 275 23.50 -10.38 10.43
CA ALA A 275 22.31 -10.25 9.60
C ALA A 275 22.67 -9.70 8.20
N ALA A 276 23.55 -8.70 8.15
CA ALA A 276 24.06 -8.15 6.89
C ALA A 276 24.78 -9.21 6.04
N ALA A 277 25.65 -10.00 6.66
CA ALA A 277 26.36 -11.10 5.97
C ALA A 277 25.38 -12.16 5.41
N ARG A 278 24.37 -12.57 6.20
CA ARG A 278 23.32 -13.49 5.73
C ARG A 278 22.53 -12.92 4.56
N THR A 279 22.20 -11.62 4.61
CA THR A 279 21.50 -10.91 3.53
C THR A 279 22.33 -10.91 2.24
N LEU A 280 23.62 -10.61 2.31
CA LEU A 280 24.53 -10.68 1.15
C LEU A 280 24.62 -12.09 0.57
N LEU A 281 24.81 -13.11 1.42
CA LEU A 281 24.88 -14.49 0.98
C LEU A 281 23.61 -14.94 0.27
N SER A 282 22.43 -14.55 0.77
CA SER A 282 21.16 -14.85 0.09
C SER A 282 21.03 -14.19 -1.27
N GLY A 283 21.68 -13.05 -1.50
CA GLY A 283 21.73 -12.37 -2.78
C GLY A 283 22.69 -12.98 -3.79
N CYS A 284 23.77 -13.62 -3.36
CA CYS A 284 24.80 -14.17 -4.23
C CYS A 284 24.25 -15.23 -5.20
N THR A 285 23.35 -16.10 -4.74
CA THR A 285 22.75 -17.16 -5.58
C THR A 285 21.91 -16.65 -6.73
N LEU A 286 21.50 -15.38 -6.71
CA LEU A 286 20.51 -14.79 -7.60
C LEU A 286 21.10 -13.71 -8.52
N SER A 287 22.25 -13.16 -8.17
CA SER A 287 22.83 -11.99 -8.81
C SER A 287 24.30 -12.20 -9.25
N TRP A 288 24.82 -13.42 -9.17
CA TRP A 288 26.22 -13.72 -9.41
C TRP A 288 26.73 -13.32 -10.82
N ARG A 289 25.83 -13.16 -11.80
CA ARG A 289 26.16 -12.74 -13.17
C ARG A 289 26.20 -11.21 -13.36
N LEU A 290 25.87 -10.42 -12.32
CA LEU A 290 25.86 -8.96 -12.41
C LEU A 290 27.21 -8.43 -11.88
N MET A 291 28.03 -7.84 -12.75
CA MET A 291 29.32 -7.24 -12.32
C MET A 291 29.12 -6.15 -11.25
N ASP A 292 28.10 -5.30 -11.41
CA ASP A 292 27.77 -4.26 -10.44
C ASP A 292 27.38 -4.82 -9.06
N TRP A 293 26.82 -6.03 -9.02
CA TRP A 293 26.54 -6.74 -7.80
C TRP A 293 27.82 -7.02 -7.00
N TRP A 294 28.86 -7.54 -7.64
CA TRP A 294 30.11 -7.89 -6.96
C TRP A 294 30.86 -6.66 -6.47
N ALA A 295 30.83 -5.55 -7.21
CA ALA A 295 31.35 -4.28 -6.74
C ALA A 295 30.61 -3.80 -5.48
N GLY A 296 29.28 -3.91 -5.46
CA GLY A 296 28.45 -3.62 -4.30
C GLY A 296 28.73 -4.55 -3.11
N VAL A 297 28.85 -5.85 -3.33
CA VAL A 297 29.22 -6.83 -2.30
C VAL A 297 30.56 -6.50 -1.69
N LEU A 298 31.59 -6.23 -2.53
CA LEU A 298 32.91 -5.83 -2.06
C LEU A 298 32.84 -4.57 -1.19
N TRP A 299 32.11 -3.56 -1.63
CA TRP A 299 31.93 -2.31 -0.87
C TRP A 299 31.24 -2.53 0.47
N VAL A 300 30.14 -3.30 0.52
CA VAL A 300 29.44 -3.61 1.79
C VAL A 300 30.33 -4.46 2.69
N SER A 301 31.07 -5.43 2.12
CA SER A 301 31.99 -6.28 2.89
C SER A 301 33.14 -5.48 3.52
N LEU A 302 33.71 -4.54 2.80
CA LEU A 302 34.71 -3.60 3.32
C LEU A 302 34.13 -2.75 4.45
N LYS A 303 32.90 -2.25 4.27
CA LYS A 303 32.18 -1.50 5.32
C LYS A 303 31.93 -2.36 6.57
N LEU A 304 31.61 -3.63 6.42
CA LEU A 304 31.43 -4.55 7.55
C LEU A 304 32.76 -4.89 8.25
N ALA A 305 33.87 -4.93 7.53
CA ALA A 305 35.20 -5.23 8.07
C ALA A 305 35.83 -4.04 8.81
N THR A 306 35.43 -2.79 8.49
CA THR A 306 36.01 -1.61 9.12
C THR A 306 35.46 -1.35 10.53
N PRO A 307 36.31 -0.90 11.49
CA PRO A 307 35.85 -0.50 12.82
C PRO A 307 34.84 0.67 12.77
N ARG A 308 33.84 0.66 13.66
CA ARG A 308 32.76 1.68 13.68
C ARG A 308 33.26 3.14 13.75
N GLY A 309 34.45 3.39 14.32
CA GLY A 309 35.02 4.75 14.43
C GLY A 309 35.44 5.37 13.10
N LEU A 310 35.83 4.58 12.10
CA LEU A 310 36.24 5.08 10.78
C LEU A 310 35.08 5.51 9.89
N HIS A 311 33.86 5.02 10.14
CA HIS A 311 32.66 5.43 9.39
C HIS A 311 32.26 6.90 9.59
N ALA A 312 32.56 7.48 10.75
CA ALA A 312 32.29 8.90 11.03
C ALA A 312 33.14 9.83 10.19
N LEU A 313 34.38 9.46 9.92
CA LEU A 313 35.32 10.23 9.09
C LEU A 313 34.89 10.19 7.60
N TYR A 314 34.39 9.06 7.10
CA TYR A 314 33.98 8.93 5.70
C TYR A 314 32.69 9.69 5.38
N ARG A 315 31.73 9.77 6.33
CA ARG A 315 30.53 10.62 6.19
C ARG A 315 30.87 12.11 6.10
N ARG A 316 31.87 12.60 6.86
CA ARG A 316 32.28 13.99 6.82
C ARG A 316 32.95 14.39 5.48
N GLY A 317 33.60 13.45 4.79
CA GLY A 317 34.20 13.68 3.47
C GLY A 317 33.20 13.81 2.33
N ARG A 318 32.09 13.02 2.36
CA ARG A 318 31.07 13.05 1.28
C ARG A 318 30.14 14.27 1.34
N ILE A 319 29.94 14.87 2.50
CA ILE A 319 29.15 16.11 2.64
C ILE A 319 29.87 17.29 2.00
N ARG A 320 31.21 17.30 1.99
CA ARG A 320 32.02 18.38 1.35
C ARG A 320 32.02 18.34 -0.18
N HIS A 321 31.73 17.20 -0.83
CA HIS A 321 31.70 17.08 -2.30
C HIS A 321 30.36 17.35 -2.96
N ARG A 322 29.26 17.51 -2.19
CA ARG A 322 27.94 17.88 -2.72
C ARG A 322 27.58 19.36 -2.59
N SER A 323 28.46 20.16 -1.99
CA SER A 323 28.27 21.62 -1.83
C SER A 323 29.07 22.48 -2.83
N VAL A 324 29.64 21.86 -3.88
CA VAL A 324 30.36 22.59 -4.96
C VAL A 324 29.84 22.00 -6.28
N SER A 325 28.65 22.34 -6.65
CA SER A 325 28.14 22.51 -8.03
C SER A 325 26.69 22.99 -7.92
N THR A 326 26.58 24.28 -7.84
CA THR A 326 25.38 25.06 -8.16
C THR A 326 25.12 24.99 -9.65
#